data_b27c3c72374549cc75d8edb57212314a
#
_entry.id   b27c3c72374549cc75d8edb57212314a
#
_cell.length_a   1.000
_cell.length_b   1.000
_cell.length_c   1.000
_cell.angle_alpha   90.00
_cell.angle_beta   90.00
_cell.angle_gamma   90.00
#
_symmetry.space_group_name_H-M   'P 1'
#
loop_
_entity.id
_entity.type
_entity.pdbx_description
1 polymer ?
#
loop_
_entity_poly.entity_id
_entity_poly.type
_entity_poly.pdbx_seq_one_letter_code
_entity_poly.pdbx_strand_id
1 'polypeptide(L)'
;SKDTVIKATASDQAIGKIYEISNNNIVAGVDYTIPELITMTVVPSSNATTVMLANYLSDNDPDAFLDKMNAKAQELGMTNTKWFNASGAAAVSFKGYYTPQRYNNYASNQTTARDLGILAYNFVKNYPDILNYTNQAKVTVKAGTSYEETFDTYNYSLPGARYALEGVDGLKTGSSPNGAFNYITTVKRGNQRVIGVIMGVGDWSDQDGEYYRHPFGNALIEKSYADYEYKKLFSKGKQEIDGKTYNLPEDFYATVKKGAKAKPVVENGVLKAGNDLYTLSPKISDEMKVEEVDASVTQSAKEEVTKKENNKTWYSDLLSNRWLIALPIVIIILIFYIENRKSRKAKAAARKQRFK
;
A
#
# COMPACT_ATOMS: atom_id res chain seq x y z
N SER A 1 10.72 6.90 -14.57
CA SER A 1 11.77 6.11 -13.88
C SER A 1 12.22 6.81 -12.61
N LYS A 2 12.64 6.06 -11.60
CA LYS A 2 13.23 6.62 -10.37
C LYS A 2 14.55 7.40 -10.68
N ASP A 3 15.20 7.07 -11.78
CA ASP A 3 16.43 7.73 -12.24
C ASP A 3 16.16 8.98 -13.09
N THR A 4 14.91 9.30 -13.37
CA THR A 4 14.55 10.52 -14.10
C THR A 4 14.91 11.74 -13.26
N VAL A 5 15.56 12.70 -13.93
CA VAL A 5 16.01 13.97 -13.34
C VAL A 5 15.25 15.11 -14.00
N ILE A 6 14.79 16.06 -13.21
CA ILE A 6 14.16 17.30 -13.63
C ILE A 6 15.06 18.46 -13.21
N LYS A 7 15.52 19.25 -14.18
CA LYS A 7 16.29 20.45 -13.92
C LYS A 7 15.35 21.60 -13.56
N ALA A 8 15.54 22.16 -12.37
CA ALA A 8 14.71 23.28 -11.91
C ALA A 8 14.94 24.54 -12.78
N THR A 9 13.87 25.18 -13.14
CA THR A 9 13.86 26.43 -13.91
C THR A 9 13.91 27.67 -12.99
N ALA A 10 14.09 28.84 -13.56
CA ALA A 10 13.97 30.11 -12.83
C ALA A 10 12.54 30.31 -12.28
N SER A 11 11.53 29.81 -12.99
CA SER A 11 10.13 29.81 -12.56
C SER A 11 9.92 28.94 -11.32
N ASP A 12 10.47 27.73 -11.29
CA ASP A 12 10.38 26.83 -10.14
C ASP A 12 11.04 27.43 -8.89
N GLN A 13 12.20 28.07 -9.07
CA GLN A 13 12.86 28.80 -8.00
C GLN A 13 12.02 29.99 -7.49
N ALA A 14 11.36 30.71 -8.40
CA ALA A 14 10.49 31.83 -8.04
C ALA A 14 9.29 31.33 -7.22
N ILE A 15 8.67 30.21 -7.61
CA ILE A 15 7.60 29.56 -6.85
C ILE A 15 8.12 29.17 -5.46
N GLY A 16 9.30 28.53 -5.39
CA GLY A 16 9.90 28.12 -4.12
C GLY A 16 10.13 29.26 -3.12
N LYS A 17 10.20 30.51 -3.57
CA LYS A 17 10.35 31.72 -2.76
C LYS A 17 9.03 32.39 -2.34
N ILE A 18 7.90 31.86 -2.77
CA ILE A 18 6.57 32.38 -2.35
C ILE A 18 6.30 31.89 -0.93
N TYR A 19 6.37 32.81 0.04
CA TYR A 19 6.26 32.45 1.46
C TYR A 19 4.80 32.27 1.94
N GLU A 20 3.83 32.73 1.16
CA GLU A 20 2.40 32.63 1.50
C GLU A 20 1.83 31.21 1.30
N ILE A 21 2.58 30.33 0.61
CA ILE A 21 2.23 28.93 0.42
C ILE A 21 3.38 28.03 0.86
N SER A 22 3.09 26.80 1.25
CA SER A 22 4.11 25.84 1.68
C SER A 22 5.12 25.57 0.57
N ASN A 23 6.38 25.81 0.82
CA ASN A 23 7.47 25.58 -0.13
C ASN A 23 8.75 25.19 0.61
N ASN A 24 9.74 24.76 -0.17
CA ASN A 24 11.13 24.61 0.24
C ASN A 24 12.02 25.33 -0.78
N ASN A 25 13.33 25.38 -0.49
CA ASN A 25 14.28 26.06 -1.35
C ASN A 25 14.54 25.27 -2.64
N ILE A 26 14.01 25.77 -3.74
CA ILE A 26 14.30 25.25 -5.09
C ILE A 26 15.29 26.19 -5.77
N VAL A 27 16.38 25.62 -6.33
CA VAL A 27 17.46 26.40 -6.95
C VAL A 27 17.48 26.13 -8.44
N ALA A 28 17.34 27.19 -9.24
CA ALA A 28 17.38 27.12 -10.71
C ALA A 28 18.71 26.52 -11.20
N GLY A 29 18.63 25.61 -12.18
CA GLY A 29 19.77 24.91 -12.75
C GLY A 29 20.20 23.66 -11.98
N VAL A 30 19.67 23.44 -10.78
CA VAL A 30 19.90 22.22 -10.00
C VAL A 30 19.02 21.08 -10.51
N ASP A 31 19.58 19.89 -10.60
CA ASP A 31 18.90 18.67 -11.00
C ASP A 31 18.27 17.99 -9.77
N TYR A 32 16.97 17.71 -9.85
CA TYR A 32 16.22 16.98 -8.80
C TYR A 32 15.68 15.66 -9.38
N THR A 33 15.90 14.57 -8.69
CA THR A 33 15.32 13.26 -9.07
C THR A 33 13.83 13.19 -8.75
N ILE A 34 13.09 12.32 -9.44
CA ILE A 34 11.66 12.10 -9.13
C ILE A 34 11.45 11.69 -7.66
N PRO A 35 12.25 10.79 -7.03
CA PRO A 35 12.15 10.51 -5.60
C PRO A 35 12.31 11.74 -4.71
N GLU A 36 13.28 12.63 -4.99
CA GLU A 36 13.46 13.86 -4.22
C GLU A 36 12.24 14.78 -4.35
N LEU A 37 11.71 14.95 -5.57
CA LEU A 37 10.53 15.79 -5.80
C LEU A 37 9.28 15.20 -5.10
N ILE A 38 9.08 13.89 -5.15
CA ILE A 38 7.99 13.23 -4.41
C ILE A 38 8.16 13.48 -2.91
N THR A 39 9.36 13.26 -2.37
CA THR A 39 9.67 13.49 -0.95
C THR A 39 9.33 14.90 -0.52
N MET A 40 9.79 15.92 -1.26
CA MET A 40 9.53 17.33 -0.98
C MET A 40 8.05 17.70 -1.17
N THR A 41 7.32 17.02 -2.06
CA THR A 41 5.87 17.21 -2.23
C THR A 41 5.08 16.64 -1.04
N VAL A 42 5.45 15.48 -0.51
CA VAL A 42 4.62 14.79 0.49
C VAL A 42 5.03 15.10 1.93
N VAL A 43 6.31 15.35 2.22
CA VAL A 43 6.81 15.60 3.59
C VAL A 43 6.66 17.09 3.96
N PRO A 44 7.42 18.05 3.38
CA PRO A 44 7.25 19.47 3.69
C PRO A 44 6.09 20.12 2.93
N SER A 45 5.34 19.35 2.13
CA SER A 45 4.18 19.85 1.36
C SER A 45 4.54 20.96 0.37
N SER A 46 5.66 20.82 -0.35
CA SER A 46 6.14 21.83 -1.30
C SER A 46 5.23 21.99 -2.51
N ASN A 47 4.70 23.18 -2.71
CA ASN A 47 3.91 23.52 -3.90
C ASN A 47 4.81 23.64 -5.14
N ALA A 48 6.05 24.13 -4.98
CA ALA A 48 7.00 24.25 -6.10
C ALA A 48 7.29 22.86 -6.73
N THR A 49 7.61 21.86 -5.90
CA THR A 49 7.90 20.51 -6.41
C THR A 49 6.66 19.83 -6.99
N THR A 50 5.48 20.13 -6.47
CA THR A 50 4.21 19.67 -7.05
C THR A 50 4.02 20.23 -8.45
N VAL A 51 4.27 21.53 -8.66
CA VAL A 51 4.20 22.16 -10.00
C VAL A 51 5.28 21.60 -10.93
N MET A 52 6.51 21.39 -10.45
CA MET A 52 7.57 20.75 -11.25
C MET A 52 7.15 19.37 -11.76
N LEU A 53 6.58 18.53 -10.90
CA LEU A 53 6.06 17.20 -11.28
C LEU A 53 4.89 17.32 -12.27
N ALA A 54 3.96 18.25 -12.05
CA ALA A 54 2.82 18.49 -12.94
C ALA A 54 3.30 18.92 -14.33
N ASN A 55 4.21 19.87 -14.40
CA ASN A 55 4.81 20.36 -15.64
C ASN A 55 5.54 19.24 -16.41
N TYR A 56 6.33 18.43 -15.71
CA TYR A 56 7.01 17.28 -16.32
C TYR A 56 6.04 16.26 -16.91
N LEU A 57 4.91 15.99 -16.22
CA LEU A 57 3.91 15.01 -16.65
C LEU A 57 2.95 15.51 -17.74
N SER A 58 3.03 16.79 -18.09
CA SER A 58 2.14 17.45 -19.07
C SER A 58 2.87 18.30 -20.10
N ASP A 59 4.19 18.14 -20.22
CA ASP A 59 5.01 18.95 -21.15
C ASP A 59 4.83 20.46 -20.92
N ASN A 60 4.77 20.90 -19.67
CA ASN A 60 4.54 22.27 -19.22
C ASN A 60 3.16 22.86 -19.60
N ASP A 61 2.15 21.99 -19.79
CA ASP A 61 0.76 22.41 -19.99
C ASP A 61 -0.06 22.17 -18.69
N PRO A 62 -0.31 23.21 -17.86
CA PRO A 62 -1.05 23.06 -16.63
C PRO A 62 -2.51 22.66 -16.86
N ASP A 63 -3.11 23.06 -17.98
CA ASP A 63 -4.48 22.65 -18.33
C ASP A 63 -4.56 21.18 -18.66
N ALA A 64 -3.61 20.66 -19.43
CA ALA A 64 -3.55 19.23 -19.75
C ALA A 64 -3.31 18.38 -18.49
N PHE A 65 -2.54 18.86 -17.51
CA PHE A 65 -2.37 18.17 -16.25
C PHE A 65 -3.69 18.12 -15.45
N LEU A 66 -4.40 19.23 -15.36
CA LEU A 66 -5.70 19.30 -14.67
C LEU A 66 -6.78 18.45 -15.34
N ASP A 67 -6.77 18.37 -16.68
CA ASP A 67 -7.64 17.46 -17.42
C ASP A 67 -7.38 16.00 -17.01
N LYS A 68 -6.09 15.60 -16.93
CA LYS A 68 -5.70 14.26 -16.45
C LYS A 68 -6.16 14.00 -15.02
N MET A 69 -6.00 14.96 -14.11
CA MET A 69 -6.46 14.84 -12.73
C MET A 69 -7.98 14.67 -12.63
N ASN A 70 -8.75 15.49 -13.36
CA ASN A 70 -10.20 15.42 -13.36
C ASN A 70 -10.72 14.15 -14.04
N ALA A 71 -10.11 13.72 -15.15
CA ALA A 71 -10.42 12.45 -15.80
C ALA A 71 -10.16 11.26 -14.87
N LYS A 72 -9.04 11.27 -14.12
CA LYS A 72 -8.73 10.23 -13.14
C LYS A 72 -9.74 10.21 -11.99
N ALA A 73 -10.17 11.35 -11.50
CA ALA A 73 -11.22 11.44 -10.49
C ALA A 73 -12.53 10.79 -10.96
N GLN A 74 -12.96 11.07 -12.20
CA GLN A 74 -14.14 10.44 -12.81
C GLN A 74 -13.95 8.93 -13.01
N GLU A 75 -12.80 8.50 -13.52
CA GLU A 75 -12.44 7.08 -13.68
C GLU A 75 -12.56 6.31 -12.35
N LEU A 76 -12.13 6.92 -11.25
CA LEU A 76 -12.20 6.32 -9.91
C LEU A 76 -13.61 6.38 -9.30
N GLY A 77 -14.55 7.16 -9.88
CA GLY A 77 -15.89 7.33 -9.35
C GLY A 77 -16.00 8.39 -8.25
N MET A 78 -15.09 9.36 -8.26
CA MET A 78 -15.10 10.54 -7.37
C MET A 78 -16.07 11.59 -7.91
N THR A 79 -17.37 11.36 -7.74
CA THR A 79 -18.44 12.12 -8.41
C THR A 79 -18.64 13.54 -7.88
N ASN A 80 -18.07 13.85 -6.72
CA ASN A 80 -18.17 15.15 -6.05
C ASN A 80 -16.81 15.86 -5.98
N THR A 81 -15.91 15.57 -6.93
CA THR A 81 -14.57 16.12 -6.95
C THR A 81 -14.33 16.91 -8.22
N LYS A 82 -13.75 18.12 -8.07
CA LYS A 82 -13.25 18.93 -9.18
C LYS A 82 -11.95 19.60 -8.79
N TRP A 83 -10.94 19.36 -9.62
CA TRP A 83 -9.61 19.92 -9.45
C TRP A 83 -9.46 21.19 -10.30
N PHE A 84 -9.05 22.30 -9.68
CA PHE A 84 -8.79 23.60 -10.31
C PHE A 84 -7.30 23.95 -10.31
N ASN A 85 -6.50 23.26 -9.50
CA ASN A 85 -5.06 23.45 -9.40
C ASN A 85 -4.37 22.12 -9.03
N ALA A 86 -3.08 22.03 -9.31
CA ALA A 86 -2.32 20.79 -9.14
C ALA A 86 -1.89 20.49 -7.69
N SER A 87 -1.84 21.51 -6.81
CA SER A 87 -1.16 21.38 -5.53
C SER A 87 -2.04 21.55 -4.29
N GLY A 88 -3.23 22.14 -4.45
CA GLY A 88 -4.10 22.53 -3.35
C GLY A 88 -4.13 24.05 -3.10
N ALA A 89 -3.05 24.78 -3.43
CA ALA A 89 -3.06 26.23 -3.45
C ALA A 89 -3.73 26.75 -4.73
N ALA A 90 -4.64 27.72 -4.63
CA ALA A 90 -5.27 28.33 -5.78
C ALA A 90 -4.21 28.94 -6.73
N ALA A 91 -4.43 28.84 -8.06
CA ALA A 91 -3.41 29.24 -9.03
C ALA A 91 -2.97 30.70 -8.91
N VAL A 92 -3.88 31.58 -8.46
CA VAL A 92 -3.56 32.99 -8.18
C VAL A 92 -2.44 33.16 -7.14
N SER A 93 -2.29 32.24 -6.20
CA SER A 93 -1.26 32.27 -5.17
C SER A 93 0.17 32.09 -5.72
N PHE A 94 0.30 31.61 -6.94
CA PHE A 94 1.58 31.42 -7.61
C PHE A 94 2.11 32.67 -8.32
N LYS A 95 1.43 33.81 -8.17
CA LYS A 95 1.89 35.13 -8.69
C LYS A 95 2.24 35.12 -10.18
N GLY A 96 1.52 34.32 -10.98
CA GLY A 96 1.69 34.21 -12.42
C GLY A 96 2.68 33.12 -12.90
N TYR A 97 3.37 32.44 -11.97
CA TYR A 97 4.29 31.35 -12.35
C TYR A 97 3.59 30.00 -12.62
N TYR A 98 2.30 29.90 -12.24
CA TYR A 98 1.44 28.75 -12.55
C TYR A 98 0.03 29.27 -12.88
N THR A 99 -0.37 29.25 -14.14
CA THR A 99 -1.62 29.89 -14.63
C THR A 99 -2.34 29.03 -15.66
N PRO A 100 -3.16 28.03 -15.20
CA PRO A 100 -4.07 27.36 -16.10
C PRO A 100 -4.99 28.36 -16.84
N GLN A 101 -5.19 28.17 -18.12
CA GLN A 101 -5.97 29.11 -18.96
C GLN A 101 -7.46 28.74 -19.03
N ARG A 102 -7.76 27.43 -18.91
CA ARG A 102 -9.13 26.89 -19.00
C ARG A 102 -9.80 26.68 -17.64
N TYR A 103 -9.08 26.90 -16.55
CA TYR A 103 -9.55 26.70 -15.19
C TYR A 103 -9.63 28.04 -14.41
N ASN A 104 -10.54 28.11 -13.44
CA ASN A 104 -10.65 29.28 -12.61
C ASN A 104 -9.46 29.36 -11.62
N ASN A 105 -8.56 30.29 -11.83
CA ASN A 105 -7.33 30.47 -11.03
C ASN A 105 -7.57 30.92 -9.59
N TYR A 106 -8.76 31.39 -9.27
CA TYR A 106 -9.18 31.79 -7.91
C TYR A 106 -9.89 30.66 -7.16
N ALA A 107 -10.26 29.58 -7.84
CA ALA A 107 -11.00 28.50 -7.24
C ALA A 107 -10.09 27.55 -6.43
N SER A 108 -10.59 27.17 -5.26
CA SER A 108 -10.03 26.04 -4.50
C SER A 108 -10.47 24.71 -5.11
N ASN A 109 -9.66 23.68 -4.96
CA ASN A 109 -10.06 22.30 -5.26
C ASN A 109 -11.28 21.91 -4.41
N GLN A 110 -12.22 21.20 -4.99
CA GLN A 110 -13.46 20.75 -4.35
C GLN A 110 -13.48 19.23 -4.31
N THR A 111 -13.80 18.67 -3.14
CA THR A 111 -13.89 17.21 -2.95
C THR A 111 -14.73 16.90 -1.70
N THR A 112 -14.88 15.62 -1.41
CA THR A 112 -15.56 15.10 -0.21
C THR A 112 -14.70 14.06 0.49
N ALA A 113 -14.98 13.78 1.77
CA ALA A 113 -14.30 12.72 2.51
C ALA A 113 -14.48 11.35 1.83
N ARG A 114 -15.66 11.09 1.25
CA ARG A 114 -15.93 9.88 0.46
C ARG A 114 -14.98 9.77 -0.74
N ASP A 115 -14.89 10.81 -1.53
CA ASP A 115 -14.09 10.80 -2.76
C ASP A 115 -12.59 10.71 -2.44
N LEU A 116 -12.12 11.40 -1.39
CA LEU A 116 -10.74 11.25 -0.91
C LEU A 116 -10.46 9.85 -0.35
N GLY A 117 -11.44 9.19 0.27
CA GLY A 117 -11.34 7.78 0.67
C GLY A 117 -11.17 6.86 -0.54
N ILE A 118 -11.93 7.09 -1.62
CA ILE A 118 -11.78 6.36 -2.90
C ILE A 118 -10.39 6.59 -3.49
N LEU A 119 -9.93 7.84 -3.53
CA LEU A 119 -8.59 8.19 -4.02
C LEU A 119 -7.50 7.48 -3.23
N ALA A 120 -7.53 7.62 -1.90
CA ALA A 120 -6.52 7.06 -1.01
C ALA A 120 -6.47 5.52 -1.08
N TYR A 121 -7.64 4.86 -1.13
CA TYR A 121 -7.71 3.42 -1.30
C TYR A 121 -7.03 2.97 -2.60
N ASN A 122 -7.42 3.56 -3.74
CA ASN A 122 -6.82 3.20 -5.03
C ASN A 122 -5.34 3.54 -5.10
N PHE A 123 -4.95 4.66 -4.50
CA PHE A 123 -3.56 5.11 -4.49
C PHE A 123 -2.66 4.14 -3.73
N VAL A 124 -3.02 3.77 -2.50
CA VAL A 124 -2.24 2.83 -1.68
C VAL A 124 -2.26 1.42 -2.25
N LYS A 125 -3.39 0.99 -2.83
CA LYS A 125 -3.52 -0.32 -3.46
C LYS A 125 -2.65 -0.47 -4.70
N ASN A 126 -2.67 0.54 -5.59
CA ASN A 126 -2.03 0.45 -6.90
C ASN A 126 -0.58 0.97 -6.89
N TYR A 127 -0.24 1.82 -5.94
CA TYR A 127 1.09 2.45 -5.81
C TYR A 127 1.61 2.39 -4.36
N PRO A 128 1.74 1.19 -3.77
CA PRO A 128 2.13 1.03 -2.36
C PRO A 128 3.50 1.62 -2.04
N ASP A 129 4.37 1.76 -3.02
CA ASP A 129 5.70 2.37 -2.86
C ASP A 129 5.65 3.82 -2.35
N ILE A 130 4.51 4.52 -2.50
CA ILE A 130 4.35 5.87 -1.96
C ILE A 130 4.53 5.93 -0.45
N LEU A 131 4.20 4.84 0.24
CA LEU A 131 4.35 4.74 1.68
C LEU A 131 5.81 4.84 2.14
N ASN A 132 6.77 4.51 1.28
CA ASN A 132 8.19 4.70 1.56
C ASN A 132 8.59 6.18 1.67
N TYR A 133 7.79 7.08 1.10
CA TYR A 133 8.00 8.53 1.17
C TYR A 133 7.17 9.19 2.27
N THR A 134 5.98 8.64 2.58
CA THR A 134 5.04 9.27 3.52
C THR A 134 5.19 8.81 4.97
N ASN A 135 5.95 7.73 5.23
CA ASN A 135 6.13 7.12 6.55
C ASN A 135 7.29 7.71 7.37
N GLN A 136 7.92 8.78 6.87
CA GLN A 136 9.09 9.37 7.52
C GLN A 136 8.72 10.64 8.27
N ALA A 137 8.96 10.66 9.57
CA ALA A 137 8.75 11.86 10.40
C ALA A 137 9.80 12.96 10.11
N LYS A 138 10.98 12.58 9.68
CA LYS A 138 12.06 13.47 9.27
C LYS A 138 12.79 12.90 8.08
N VAL A 139 13.15 13.74 7.11
CA VAL A 139 13.82 13.32 5.88
C VAL A 139 14.82 14.37 5.42
N THR A 140 15.95 13.93 4.87
CA THR A 140 16.95 14.79 4.25
C THR A 140 17.00 14.53 2.76
N VAL A 141 16.96 15.58 1.94
CA VAL A 141 17.18 15.54 0.50
C VAL A 141 18.51 16.19 0.15
N LYS A 142 19.09 15.85 -1.00
CA LYS A 142 20.38 16.38 -1.47
C LYS A 142 21.52 16.23 -0.45
N ALA A 143 21.49 15.16 0.35
CA ALA A 143 22.48 14.92 1.39
C ALA A 143 23.92 15.00 0.88
N GLY A 144 24.78 15.69 1.62
CA GLY A 144 26.20 15.90 1.28
C GLY A 144 26.46 16.92 0.17
N THR A 145 25.45 17.66 -0.30
CA THR A 145 25.61 18.73 -1.29
C THR A 145 25.37 20.11 -0.65
N SER A 146 25.70 21.18 -1.38
CA SER A 146 25.37 22.57 -0.98
C SER A 146 23.86 22.86 -1.01
N TYR A 147 23.05 21.93 -1.45
CA TYR A 147 21.58 22.01 -1.55
C TYR A 147 20.89 21.07 -0.57
N GLU A 148 21.60 20.58 0.42
CA GLU A 148 21.04 19.69 1.45
C GLU A 148 19.97 20.42 2.26
N GLU A 149 18.81 19.80 2.37
CA GLU A 149 17.72 20.27 3.23
C GLU A 149 17.14 19.10 4.03
N THR A 150 16.80 19.38 5.29
CA THR A 150 16.13 18.42 6.18
C THR A 150 14.77 18.94 6.56
N PHE A 151 13.74 18.09 6.42
CA PHE A 151 12.36 18.44 6.68
C PHE A 151 11.77 17.59 7.80
N ASP A 152 10.98 18.21 8.65
CA ASP A 152 10.05 17.52 9.53
C ASP A 152 8.68 17.43 8.86
N THR A 153 7.98 16.32 9.08
CA THR A 153 6.66 16.09 8.50
C THR A 153 5.59 16.92 9.19
N TYR A 154 4.53 17.27 8.46
CA TYR A 154 3.26 17.75 9.02
C TYR A 154 2.32 16.63 9.46
N ASN A 155 2.69 15.37 9.21
CA ASN A 155 1.94 14.21 9.70
C ASN A 155 2.41 13.84 11.12
N TYR A 156 1.86 14.53 12.11
CA TYR A 156 2.24 14.33 13.51
C TYR A 156 1.74 13.01 14.12
N SER A 157 1.02 12.17 13.38
CA SER A 157 0.65 10.81 13.81
C SER A 157 1.67 9.74 13.43
N LEU A 158 2.72 10.07 12.66
CA LEU A 158 3.78 9.11 12.31
C LEU A 158 4.58 8.69 13.55
N PRO A 159 5.17 7.48 13.54
CA PRO A 159 6.09 7.05 14.58
C PRO A 159 7.21 8.07 14.82
N GLY A 160 7.42 8.43 16.08
CA GLY A 160 8.40 9.45 16.47
C GLY A 160 7.89 10.90 16.44
N ALA A 161 6.69 11.17 15.93
CA ALA A 161 6.06 12.48 15.93
C ALA A 161 5.18 12.70 17.18
N ARG A 162 4.67 13.94 17.37
CA ARG A 162 3.98 14.43 18.58
C ARG A 162 2.76 13.57 18.99
N TYR A 163 1.99 13.08 18.04
CA TYR A 163 0.77 12.31 18.25
C TYR A 163 0.90 10.88 17.67
N ALA A 164 2.09 10.32 17.77
CA ALA A 164 2.40 9.02 17.20
C ALA A 164 1.31 7.97 17.50
N LEU A 165 0.86 7.29 16.44
CA LEU A 165 -0.08 6.19 16.52
C LEU A 165 0.53 4.95 15.86
N GLU A 166 0.44 3.80 16.51
CA GLU A 166 1.00 2.55 16.00
C GLU A 166 0.41 2.18 14.64
N GLY A 167 1.30 1.87 13.70
CA GLY A 167 0.95 1.43 12.35
C GLY A 167 0.67 2.53 11.35
N VAL A 168 0.75 3.82 11.74
CA VAL A 168 0.62 4.94 10.79
C VAL A 168 1.82 4.96 9.84
N ASP A 169 1.53 4.98 8.53
CA ASP A 169 2.54 4.98 7.46
C ASP A 169 2.25 6.03 6.35
N GLY A 170 1.29 6.91 6.55
CA GLY A 170 0.93 7.98 5.61
C GLY A 170 -0.37 8.67 5.99
N LEU A 171 -0.98 9.49 5.11
CA LEU A 171 -0.54 9.86 3.77
C LEU A 171 -0.18 11.35 3.68
N LYS A 172 -1.19 12.22 3.84
CA LYS A 172 -1.04 13.66 3.54
C LYS A 172 -1.93 14.53 4.40
N THR A 173 -1.38 15.64 4.84
CA THR A 173 -2.10 16.76 5.46
C THR A 173 -2.35 17.86 4.44
N GLY A 174 -3.36 18.68 4.65
CA GLY A 174 -3.63 19.86 3.84
C GLY A 174 -4.32 20.94 4.67
N SER A 175 -3.91 22.19 4.48
CA SER A 175 -4.45 23.32 5.24
C SER A 175 -4.64 24.49 4.31
N SER A 176 -5.79 25.17 4.41
CA SER A 176 -6.08 26.35 3.60
C SER A 176 -7.15 27.22 4.27
N PRO A 177 -7.22 28.52 3.95
CA PRO A 177 -8.26 29.40 4.49
C PRO A 177 -9.68 28.89 4.25
N ASN A 178 -9.96 28.31 3.06
CA ASN A 178 -11.29 27.85 2.69
C ASN A 178 -11.62 26.42 3.17
N GLY A 179 -10.60 25.60 3.43
CA GLY A 179 -10.77 24.21 3.79
C GLY A 179 -10.39 23.86 5.23
N ALA A 180 -9.96 24.87 6.02
CA ALA A 180 -9.38 24.67 7.35
C ALA A 180 -8.30 23.56 7.33
N PHE A 181 -8.27 22.66 8.31
CA PHE A 181 -7.20 21.66 8.47
C PHE A 181 -7.71 20.25 8.13
N ASN A 182 -7.03 19.59 7.20
CA ASN A 182 -7.43 18.32 6.64
C ASN A 182 -6.33 17.28 6.80
N TYR A 183 -6.72 16.00 6.90
CA TYR A 183 -5.79 14.89 7.06
C TYR A 183 -6.33 13.61 6.44
N ILE A 184 -5.55 13.01 5.58
CA ILE A 184 -5.74 11.64 5.14
C ILE A 184 -4.66 10.81 5.81
N THR A 185 -5.08 9.83 6.62
CA THR A 185 -4.18 8.88 7.29
C THR A 185 -4.35 7.48 6.75
N THR A 186 -3.29 6.69 6.79
CA THR A 186 -3.35 5.25 6.56
C THR A 186 -2.57 4.53 7.65
N VAL A 187 -3.16 3.47 8.15
CA VAL A 187 -2.65 2.70 9.29
C VAL A 187 -2.73 1.23 8.97
N LYS A 188 -1.66 0.48 9.18
CA LYS A 188 -1.63 -0.96 8.98
C LYS A 188 -1.26 -1.67 10.28
N ARG A 189 -2.14 -2.57 10.74
CA ARG A 189 -1.89 -3.49 11.86
C ARG A 189 -2.21 -4.92 11.41
N GLY A 190 -1.22 -5.77 11.41
CA GLY A 190 -1.35 -7.12 10.85
C GLY A 190 -1.81 -7.10 9.39
N ASN A 191 -2.88 -7.81 9.09
CA ASN A 191 -3.46 -7.87 7.75
C ASN A 191 -4.47 -6.75 7.45
N GLN A 192 -4.88 -5.99 8.47
CA GLN A 192 -5.86 -4.93 8.31
C GLN A 192 -5.19 -3.59 8.04
N ARG A 193 -5.64 -2.91 6.98
CA ARG A 193 -5.31 -1.50 6.71
C ARG A 193 -6.57 -0.67 6.83
N VAL A 194 -6.47 0.42 7.54
CA VAL A 194 -7.54 1.42 7.69
C VAL A 194 -7.07 2.74 7.08
N ILE A 195 -7.94 3.40 6.33
CA ILE A 195 -7.74 4.73 5.79
C ILE A 195 -8.74 5.65 6.48
N GLY A 196 -8.23 6.71 7.11
CA GLY A 196 -9.04 7.76 7.72
C GLY A 196 -8.98 9.03 6.88
N VAL A 197 -10.13 9.66 6.68
CA VAL A 197 -10.22 10.96 6.00
C VAL A 197 -10.91 11.94 6.94
N ILE A 198 -10.18 12.94 7.35
CA ILE A 198 -10.61 14.02 8.28
C ILE A 198 -10.54 15.34 7.52
N MET A 199 -11.63 16.08 7.48
CA MET A 199 -11.73 17.32 6.73
C MET A 199 -12.34 18.43 7.59
N GLY A 200 -11.86 19.67 7.37
CA GLY A 200 -12.44 20.87 7.95
C GLY A 200 -12.33 20.95 9.48
N VAL A 201 -11.21 20.52 10.05
CA VAL A 201 -10.99 20.59 11.50
C VAL A 201 -10.67 22.01 11.91
N GLY A 202 -11.37 22.51 12.92
CA GLY A 202 -11.15 23.83 13.48
C GLY A 202 -11.57 24.98 12.56
N ASP A 203 -11.02 26.15 12.80
CA ASP A 203 -11.18 27.34 11.99
C ASP A 203 -9.81 27.89 11.58
N TRP A 204 -9.71 28.49 10.41
CA TRP A 204 -8.42 28.99 9.90
C TRP A 204 -7.81 30.09 10.81
N SER A 205 -8.62 30.83 11.57
CA SER A 205 -8.15 31.79 12.54
C SER A 205 -7.47 31.16 13.75
N ASP A 206 -7.75 29.88 14.03
CA ASP A 206 -7.10 29.07 15.07
C ASP A 206 -6.13 28.08 14.45
N GLN A 207 -4.86 28.43 14.36
CA GLN A 207 -3.81 27.59 13.76
C GLN A 207 -3.54 26.32 14.55
N ASP A 208 -4.04 26.14 15.76
CA ASP A 208 -3.98 24.88 16.50
C ASP A 208 -4.80 23.77 15.86
N GLY A 209 -5.71 24.10 14.95
CA GLY A 209 -6.41 23.14 14.08
C GLY A 209 -5.47 22.22 13.31
N GLU A 210 -4.26 22.70 12.99
CA GLU A 210 -3.21 21.87 12.40
C GLU A 210 -2.82 20.68 13.29
N TYR A 211 -2.87 20.87 14.58
CA TYR A 211 -2.57 19.81 15.57
C TYR A 211 -3.82 18.97 15.87
N TYR A 212 -4.99 19.58 16.00
CA TYR A 212 -6.23 18.88 16.40
C TYR A 212 -6.68 17.82 15.42
N ARG A 213 -6.41 17.95 14.12
CA ARG A 213 -6.75 16.95 13.10
C ARG A 213 -6.13 15.56 13.41
N HIS A 214 -4.99 15.53 14.12
CA HIS A 214 -4.29 14.26 14.42
C HIS A 214 -4.96 13.48 15.55
N PRO A 215 -5.24 14.03 16.75
CA PRO A 215 -6.00 13.31 17.77
C PRO A 215 -7.37 12.84 17.27
N PHE A 216 -8.10 13.67 16.48
CA PHE A 216 -9.37 13.24 15.90
C PHE A 216 -9.20 12.09 14.92
N GLY A 217 -8.20 12.16 14.05
CA GLY A 217 -7.86 11.08 13.12
C GLY A 217 -7.46 9.79 13.87
N ASN A 218 -6.62 9.92 14.89
CA ASN A 218 -6.19 8.80 15.71
C ASN A 218 -7.37 8.13 16.41
N ALA A 219 -8.28 8.91 17.00
CA ALA A 219 -9.49 8.38 17.66
C ALA A 219 -10.40 7.63 16.68
N LEU A 220 -10.59 8.15 15.46
CA LEU A 220 -11.35 7.50 14.39
C LEU A 220 -10.71 6.16 13.99
N ILE A 221 -9.40 6.12 13.85
CA ILE A 221 -8.64 4.90 13.54
C ILE A 221 -8.77 3.88 14.65
N GLU A 222 -8.55 4.27 15.91
CA GLU A 222 -8.69 3.36 17.06
C GLU A 222 -10.11 2.79 17.14
N LYS A 223 -11.14 3.63 16.96
CA LYS A 223 -12.52 3.16 16.89
C LYS A 223 -12.73 2.17 15.76
N SER A 224 -12.14 2.41 14.59
CA SER A 224 -12.24 1.48 13.46
C SER A 224 -11.61 0.12 13.79
N TYR A 225 -10.43 0.10 14.41
CA TYR A 225 -9.80 -1.15 14.86
C TYR A 225 -10.54 -1.80 16.04
N ALA A 226 -11.21 -1.02 16.89
CA ALA A 226 -12.04 -1.58 17.97
C ALA A 226 -13.29 -2.27 17.42
N ASP A 227 -13.96 -1.67 16.42
CA ASP A 227 -15.26 -2.09 15.94
C ASP A 227 -15.19 -3.12 14.79
N TYR A 228 -14.11 -3.13 14.01
CA TYR A 228 -14.01 -3.91 12.76
C TYR A 228 -12.74 -4.75 12.72
N GLU A 229 -12.82 -5.86 12.00
CA GLU A 229 -11.69 -6.72 11.66
C GLU A 229 -11.71 -7.08 10.17
N TYR A 230 -10.52 -7.16 9.54
CA TYR A 230 -10.34 -7.71 8.21
C TYR A 230 -9.84 -9.14 8.34
N LYS A 231 -10.67 -10.11 7.97
CA LYS A 231 -10.36 -11.52 8.19
C LYS A 231 -10.68 -12.39 6.98
N LYS A 232 -10.02 -13.52 6.94
CA LYS A 232 -10.32 -14.57 5.98
C LYS A 232 -11.64 -15.24 6.36
N LEU A 233 -12.61 -15.21 5.44
CA LEU A 233 -13.87 -15.90 5.55
C LEU A 233 -13.79 -17.30 4.94
N PHE A 234 -13.11 -17.44 3.80
CA PHE A 234 -12.90 -18.73 3.13
C PHE A 234 -11.48 -18.86 2.61
N SER A 235 -10.98 -20.09 2.55
CA SER A 235 -9.71 -20.40 1.90
C SER A 235 -9.92 -20.69 0.41
N LYS A 236 -8.88 -20.50 -0.39
CA LYS A 236 -8.81 -20.94 -1.79
C LYS A 236 -9.25 -22.40 -1.96
N GLY A 237 -9.89 -22.71 -3.10
CA GLY A 237 -10.33 -24.04 -3.46
C GLY A 237 -11.81 -24.26 -3.19
N LYS A 238 -12.24 -25.52 -3.03
CA LYS A 238 -13.63 -25.88 -2.85
C LYS A 238 -14.14 -25.49 -1.47
N GLN A 239 -15.23 -24.70 -1.43
CA GLN A 239 -15.90 -24.24 -0.21
C GLN A 239 -17.40 -24.44 -0.32
N GLU A 240 -18.03 -24.83 0.78
CA GLU A 240 -19.50 -24.86 0.87
C GLU A 240 -20.01 -23.49 1.35
N ILE A 241 -20.86 -22.85 0.57
CA ILE A 241 -21.43 -21.55 0.85
C ILE A 241 -22.93 -21.61 0.53
N ASP A 242 -23.75 -21.35 1.53
CA ASP A 242 -25.22 -21.38 1.42
C ASP A 242 -25.76 -22.69 0.77
N GLY A 243 -25.20 -23.83 1.21
CA GLY A 243 -25.63 -25.16 0.77
C GLY A 243 -25.19 -25.60 -0.62
N LYS A 244 -24.33 -24.84 -1.28
CA LYS A 244 -23.74 -25.16 -2.58
C LYS A 244 -22.22 -25.15 -2.51
N THR A 245 -21.57 -25.92 -3.39
CA THR A 245 -20.10 -25.98 -3.48
C THR A 245 -19.59 -25.04 -4.56
N TYR A 246 -18.66 -24.17 -4.17
CA TYR A 246 -17.99 -23.24 -5.09
C TYR A 246 -16.48 -23.44 -5.06
N ASN A 247 -15.82 -23.21 -6.20
CA ASN A 247 -14.36 -23.17 -6.29
C ASN A 247 -13.88 -21.73 -6.25
N LEU A 248 -13.14 -21.38 -5.20
CA LEU A 248 -12.57 -20.04 -4.99
C LEU A 248 -11.17 -19.98 -5.62
N PRO A 249 -10.87 -18.99 -6.47
CA PRO A 249 -9.56 -18.83 -7.11
C PRO A 249 -8.46 -18.43 -6.13
N GLU A 250 -8.82 -17.80 -5.02
CA GLU A 250 -7.91 -17.33 -3.96
C GLU A 250 -8.63 -17.31 -2.60
N ASP A 251 -7.90 -16.99 -1.52
CA ASP A 251 -8.50 -16.78 -0.20
C ASP A 251 -9.44 -15.58 -0.21
N PHE A 252 -10.63 -15.73 0.34
CA PHE A 252 -11.61 -14.64 0.43
C PHE A 252 -11.54 -13.95 1.78
N TYR A 253 -11.14 -12.67 1.73
CA TYR A 253 -11.07 -11.79 2.89
C TYR A 253 -12.16 -10.72 2.81
N ALA A 254 -12.69 -10.33 3.95
CA ALA A 254 -13.62 -9.21 4.04
C ALA A 254 -13.50 -8.48 5.38
N THR A 255 -13.87 -7.21 5.37
CA THR A 255 -14.07 -6.43 6.60
C THR A 255 -15.41 -6.82 7.23
N VAL A 256 -15.40 -7.12 8.51
CA VAL A 256 -16.62 -7.43 9.28
C VAL A 256 -16.62 -6.67 10.60
N LYS A 257 -17.82 -6.38 11.12
CA LYS A 257 -17.95 -5.83 12.46
C LYS A 257 -17.60 -6.90 13.48
N LYS A 258 -16.78 -6.58 14.47
CA LYS A 258 -16.41 -7.51 15.53
C LYS A 258 -17.63 -7.99 16.31
N GLY A 259 -17.70 -9.29 16.54
CA GLY A 259 -18.85 -9.94 17.19
C GLY A 259 -20.06 -10.17 16.28
N ALA A 260 -20.10 -9.60 15.07
CA ALA A 260 -21.14 -9.92 14.10
C ALA A 260 -20.77 -11.18 13.30
N LYS A 261 -21.80 -11.95 12.92
CA LYS A 261 -21.65 -13.08 12.00
C LYS A 261 -21.86 -12.56 10.57
N ALA A 262 -20.81 -12.64 9.76
CA ALA A 262 -20.98 -12.48 8.31
C ALA A 262 -21.89 -13.59 7.78
N LYS A 263 -22.72 -13.28 6.79
CA LYS A 263 -23.58 -14.23 6.07
C LYS A 263 -23.18 -14.22 4.58
N PRO A 264 -22.02 -14.81 4.23
CA PRO A 264 -21.57 -14.79 2.84
C PRO A 264 -22.60 -15.46 1.94
N VAL A 265 -22.86 -14.84 0.79
CA VAL A 265 -23.78 -15.34 -0.21
C VAL A 265 -23.12 -15.31 -1.59
N VAL A 266 -23.55 -16.18 -2.48
CA VAL A 266 -23.17 -16.13 -3.90
C VAL A 266 -24.37 -15.73 -4.75
N GLU A 267 -24.27 -14.60 -5.40
CA GLU A 267 -25.27 -14.08 -6.32
C GLU A 267 -24.67 -13.92 -7.71
N ASN A 268 -25.29 -14.56 -8.71
CA ASN A 268 -24.82 -14.52 -10.10
C ASN A 268 -23.33 -14.87 -10.28
N GLY A 269 -22.82 -15.86 -9.53
CA GLY A 269 -21.42 -16.28 -9.57
C GLY A 269 -20.45 -15.31 -8.87
N VAL A 270 -20.96 -14.39 -8.06
CA VAL A 270 -20.17 -13.45 -7.28
C VAL A 270 -20.38 -13.70 -5.78
N LEU A 271 -19.31 -14.08 -5.10
CA LEU A 271 -19.28 -14.20 -3.65
C LEU A 271 -19.19 -12.82 -3.01
N LYS A 272 -20.07 -12.54 -2.07
CA LYS A 272 -20.15 -11.34 -1.25
C LYS A 272 -20.03 -11.71 0.23
N ALA A 273 -19.48 -10.82 1.04
CA ALA A 273 -19.30 -11.06 2.48
C ALA A 273 -20.64 -11.14 3.25
N GLY A 274 -21.74 -10.60 2.71
CA GLY A 274 -23.03 -10.58 3.38
C GLY A 274 -23.01 -9.83 4.71
N ASN A 275 -22.24 -8.75 4.76
CA ASN A 275 -22.21 -7.80 5.88
C ASN A 275 -23.00 -6.54 5.52
N ASP A 276 -23.50 -5.83 6.53
CA ASP A 276 -24.27 -4.60 6.35
C ASP A 276 -23.36 -3.35 6.25
N LEU A 277 -22.12 -3.52 5.75
CA LEU A 277 -21.18 -2.42 5.62
C LEU A 277 -21.43 -1.61 4.36
N TYR A 278 -21.38 -0.29 4.50
CA TYR A 278 -21.49 0.63 3.38
C TYR A 278 -20.28 0.50 2.46
N THR A 279 -20.54 0.20 1.19
CA THR A 279 -19.52 0.19 0.15
C THR A 279 -19.26 1.60 -0.34
N LEU A 280 -18.03 2.07 -0.22
CA LEU A 280 -17.63 3.43 -0.57
C LEU A 280 -17.85 3.74 -2.06
N SER A 281 -17.63 2.75 -2.92
CA SER A 281 -17.84 2.82 -4.37
C SER A 281 -18.10 1.42 -4.92
N PRO A 282 -18.95 1.26 -5.95
CA PRO A 282 -19.10 -0.02 -6.65
C PRO A 282 -17.80 -0.57 -7.25
N LYS A 283 -16.79 0.29 -7.43
CA LYS A 283 -15.46 -0.08 -7.90
C LYS A 283 -14.51 -0.54 -6.78
N ILE A 284 -14.95 -0.42 -5.52
CA ILE A 284 -14.24 -0.85 -4.32
C ILE A 284 -15.17 -1.85 -3.62
N SER A 285 -15.08 -3.12 -3.96
CA SER A 285 -15.88 -4.17 -3.35
C SER A 285 -14.99 -5.31 -2.88
N ASP A 286 -15.41 -5.97 -1.79
CA ASP A 286 -14.84 -7.22 -1.31
C ASP A 286 -15.56 -8.40 -1.99
N GLU A 287 -15.79 -8.32 -3.31
CA GLU A 287 -16.49 -9.31 -4.10
C GLU A 287 -15.52 -10.18 -4.87
N MET A 288 -15.83 -11.48 -4.98
CA MET A 288 -15.01 -12.45 -5.69
C MET A 288 -15.85 -13.26 -6.67
N LYS A 289 -15.42 -13.35 -7.92
CA LYS A 289 -16.03 -14.28 -8.86
C LYS A 289 -15.69 -15.71 -8.47
N VAL A 290 -16.72 -16.57 -8.40
CA VAL A 290 -16.59 -17.99 -8.04
C VAL A 290 -17.34 -18.86 -9.02
N GLU A 291 -16.90 -20.12 -9.16
CA GLU A 291 -17.52 -21.10 -10.03
C GLU A 291 -18.25 -22.14 -9.17
N GLU A 292 -19.53 -22.39 -9.45
CA GLU A 292 -20.29 -23.47 -8.81
C GLU A 292 -19.76 -24.81 -9.33
N VAL A 293 -19.48 -25.75 -8.42
CA VAL A 293 -18.99 -27.09 -8.75
C VAL A 293 -20.10 -28.08 -8.50
N ASP A 294 -20.59 -28.74 -9.55
CA ASP A 294 -21.61 -29.76 -9.45
C ASP A 294 -21.20 -30.87 -8.48
N ALA A 295 -22.06 -31.18 -7.52
CA ALA A 295 -21.85 -32.25 -6.53
C ALA A 295 -21.66 -33.62 -7.21
N SER A 296 -22.21 -33.83 -8.40
CA SER A 296 -22.07 -35.06 -9.19
C SER A 296 -20.65 -35.34 -9.62
N VAL A 297 -19.86 -34.33 -9.94
CA VAL A 297 -18.43 -34.48 -10.33
C VAL A 297 -17.56 -34.86 -9.13
N THR A 298 -17.98 -34.50 -7.93
CA THR A 298 -17.23 -34.80 -6.71
C THR A 298 -17.43 -36.23 -6.25
N GLN A 299 -18.60 -36.87 -6.53
CA GLN A 299 -18.84 -38.28 -6.28
C GLN A 299 -18.06 -39.15 -7.25
N SER A 300 -18.07 -38.85 -8.55
CA SER A 300 -17.31 -39.56 -9.56
C SER A 300 -15.80 -39.57 -9.28
N ALA A 301 -15.25 -38.44 -8.86
CA ALA A 301 -13.85 -38.33 -8.47
C ALA A 301 -13.50 -39.11 -7.19
N LYS A 302 -14.41 -39.16 -6.20
CA LYS A 302 -14.24 -40.00 -5.00
C LYS A 302 -14.36 -41.49 -5.31
N GLU A 303 -15.26 -41.90 -6.21
CA GLU A 303 -15.38 -43.30 -6.66
C GLU A 303 -14.20 -43.76 -7.51
N GLU A 304 -13.61 -42.88 -8.34
CA GLU A 304 -12.38 -43.20 -9.08
C GLU A 304 -11.16 -43.28 -8.15
N VAL A 305 -11.06 -42.50 -7.12
CA VAL A 305 -9.98 -42.56 -6.12
C VAL A 305 -10.12 -43.82 -5.28
N THR A 306 -11.34 -44.19 -4.84
CA THR A 306 -11.58 -45.45 -4.12
C THR A 306 -11.37 -46.70 -4.99
N LYS A 307 -11.68 -46.65 -6.29
CA LYS A 307 -11.35 -47.76 -7.23
C LYS A 307 -9.84 -47.88 -7.51
N LYS A 308 -9.11 -46.77 -7.50
CA LYS A 308 -7.63 -46.76 -7.61
C LYS A 308 -6.93 -47.24 -6.34
N GLU A 309 -7.50 -46.99 -5.18
CA GLU A 309 -6.92 -47.47 -3.90
C GLU A 309 -7.06 -49.00 -3.73
N ASN A 310 -8.12 -49.62 -4.26
CA ASN A 310 -8.27 -51.06 -4.19
C ASN A 310 -7.37 -51.87 -5.17
N ASN A 311 -6.63 -51.16 -6.04
CA ASN A 311 -5.68 -51.78 -6.97
C ASN A 311 -4.21 -51.48 -6.62
N LYS A 312 -3.94 -51.12 -5.36
CA LYS A 312 -2.58 -50.95 -4.86
C LYS A 312 -1.90 -52.32 -4.77
N THR A 313 -0.95 -52.55 -5.64
CA THR A 313 -0.07 -53.72 -5.56
C THR A 313 0.87 -53.58 -4.36
N TRP A 314 1.24 -54.71 -3.69
CA TRP A 314 2.10 -54.77 -2.50
C TRP A 314 3.42 -53.97 -2.63
N TYR A 315 3.88 -53.65 -3.82
CA TYR A 315 5.03 -52.75 -4.08
C TYR A 315 4.79 -51.30 -3.64
N SER A 316 3.54 -50.79 -3.65
CA SER A 316 3.26 -49.38 -3.27
C SER A 316 3.42 -49.16 -1.77
N ASP A 317 3.16 -50.19 -0.98
CA ASP A 317 3.32 -50.10 0.50
C ASP A 317 4.79 -50.19 0.92
N LEU A 318 5.62 -50.90 0.09
CA LEU A 318 7.08 -50.96 0.31
C LEU A 318 7.76 -49.60 0.02
N LEU A 319 7.29 -48.86 -1.01
CA LEU A 319 7.85 -47.55 -1.39
C LEU A 319 7.35 -46.40 -0.53
N SER A 320 6.22 -46.58 0.15
CA SER A 320 5.67 -45.53 1.06
C SER A 320 6.40 -45.48 2.42
N ASN A 321 7.14 -46.56 2.76
CA ASN A 321 7.85 -46.62 4.03
C ASN A 321 9.26 -46.03 3.88
N ARG A 322 9.37 -44.71 4.08
CA ARG A 322 10.61 -43.90 3.95
C ARG A 322 11.80 -44.45 4.73
N TRP A 323 11.56 -45.26 5.77
CA TRP A 323 12.61 -45.93 6.56
C TRP A 323 13.30 -47.09 5.86
N LEU A 324 12.61 -47.80 4.96
CA LEU A 324 13.22 -48.91 4.19
C LEU A 324 14.19 -48.43 3.12
N ILE A 325 14.05 -47.19 2.67
CA ILE A 325 14.99 -46.56 1.72
C ILE A 325 16.19 -45.94 2.46
N ALA A 326 15.96 -45.40 3.69
CA ALA A 326 17.00 -44.78 4.47
C ALA A 326 18.01 -45.78 5.07
N LEU A 327 17.57 -47.00 5.43
CA LEU A 327 18.39 -47.99 6.09
C LEU A 327 19.62 -48.44 5.25
N PRO A 328 19.55 -48.76 3.96
CA PRO A 328 20.71 -49.14 3.16
C PRO A 328 21.67 -47.95 2.97
N ILE A 329 21.16 -46.71 2.89
CA ILE A 329 22.00 -45.49 2.76
C ILE A 329 22.82 -45.26 4.03
N VAL A 330 22.21 -45.46 5.19
CA VAL A 330 22.92 -45.35 6.48
C VAL A 330 23.98 -46.42 6.63
N ILE A 331 23.71 -47.67 6.18
CA ILE A 331 24.65 -48.76 6.20
C ILE A 331 25.86 -48.47 5.29
N ILE A 332 25.64 -47.95 4.10
CA ILE A 332 26.69 -47.56 3.15
C ILE A 332 27.58 -46.46 3.75
N ILE A 333 26.98 -45.46 4.36
CA ILE A 333 27.71 -44.37 5.03
C ILE A 333 28.55 -44.91 6.20
N LEU A 334 28.02 -45.83 6.99
CA LEU A 334 28.74 -46.49 8.07
C LEU A 334 29.93 -47.33 7.59
N ILE A 335 29.77 -48.07 6.50
CA ILE A 335 30.84 -48.83 5.88
C ILE A 335 31.95 -47.89 5.41
N PHE A 336 31.62 -46.84 4.68
CA PHE A 336 32.59 -45.79 4.26
C PHE A 336 33.30 -45.13 5.41
N TYR A 337 32.59 -44.84 6.51
CA TYR A 337 33.18 -44.25 7.71
C TYR A 337 34.19 -45.22 8.39
N ILE A 338 33.84 -46.51 8.47
CA ILE A 338 34.70 -47.55 9.07
C ILE A 338 35.95 -47.75 8.24
N GLU A 339 35.83 -47.80 6.92
CA GLU A 339 36.98 -47.97 6.01
C GLU A 339 37.92 -46.77 6.04
N ASN A 340 37.37 -45.56 6.06
CA ASN A 340 38.16 -44.33 6.20
C ASN A 340 38.92 -44.27 7.52
N ARG A 341 38.29 -44.77 8.60
CA ARG A 341 38.92 -44.83 9.93
C ARG A 341 40.06 -45.87 9.97
N LYS A 342 39.90 -47.03 9.32
CA LYS A 342 40.96 -48.04 9.15
C LYS A 342 42.12 -47.51 8.32
N SER A 343 41.83 -46.82 7.21
CA SER A 343 42.88 -46.21 6.36
C SER A 343 43.68 -45.10 7.10
N ARG A 344 42.99 -44.29 7.87
CA ARG A 344 43.68 -43.26 8.71
C ARG A 344 44.55 -43.84 9.81
N LYS A 345 44.11 -44.96 10.44
CA LYS A 345 44.94 -45.67 11.44
C LYS A 345 46.16 -46.34 10.81
N ALA A 346 46.00 -46.94 9.62
CA ALA A 346 47.09 -47.58 8.87
C ALA A 346 48.13 -46.53 8.43
N LYS A 347 47.71 -45.37 7.92
CA LYS A 347 48.60 -44.27 7.56
C LYS A 347 49.33 -43.69 8.78
N ALA A 348 48.65 -43.59 9.94
CA ALA A 348 49.29 -43.12 11.19
C ALA A 348 50.32 -44.12 11.72
N ALA A 349 50.06 -45.43 11.61
CA ALA A 349 51.03 -46.49 11.98
C ALA A 349 52.24 -46.51 11.07
N ALA A 350 52.06 -46.39 9.75
CA ALA A 350 53.13 -46.30 8.77
C ALA A 350 54.04 -45.04 8.98
N ARG A 351 53.44 -43.95 9.42
CA ARG A 351 54.19 -42.72 9.74
C ARG A 351 55.03 -42.86 11.01
N LYS A 352 54.57 -43.61 12.01
CA LYS A 352 55.37 -43.91 13.22
C LYS A 352 56.57 -44.86 12.97
N GLN A 353 56.52 -45.72 11.95
CA GLN A 353 57.64 -46.60 11.57
C GLN A 353 58.73 -45.91 10.76
N ARG A 354 58.47 -44.73 10.17
CA ARG A 354 59.44 -43.92 9.41
C ARG A 354 60.31 -43.00 10.30
N PHE A 355 60.04 -42.95 11.55
CA PHE A 355 60.77 -42.11 12.52
C PHE A 355 61.36 -42.93 13.69
N LYS A 356 61.55 -44.24 13.48
CA LYS A 356 62.47 -45.11 14.20
C LYS A 356 63.56 -45.48 13.22
#